data_2c02381f1abbf93c444669ec8c7d9ee7
#
_entry.id   2c02381f1abbf93c444669ec8c7d9ee7
#
_cell.length_a   1.000
_cell.length_b   1.000
_cell.length_c   1.000
_cell.angle_alpha   90.00
_cell.angle_beta   90.00
_cell.angle_gamma   90.00
#
_symmetry.space_group_name_H-M   'P 1'
#
loop_
_entity.id
_entity.type
_entity.pdbx_description
1 polymer ?
#
loop_
_entity_poly.entity_id
_entity_poly.type
_entity_poly.pdbx_seq_one_letter_code
_entity_poly.pdbx_strand_id
1 'polypeptide(L)'
;MVDLDLERFFDTVSHSKLIEILSRTIKDGRVISLIHKYLRSGVMNKGMFEASEEGTPQGGPLSPLLSNIMLNELDKELTSRGLPFVRYADDLMIFCKSKRAAKRVKESVTRFIEGKLHLKVNRDKTVVSYVQGVKYLGYSFYVMKGKCQLTVHPRAKSKMKAKLKELTSRSNGWGYAKRKQKLEEYIRGG
;
A
#
# COMPACT_ATOMS: atom_id res chain seq x y z
N MET A 1 -17.80 2.39 -4.22
CA MET A 1 -16.36 2.44 -4.50
C MET A 1 -15.77 1.04 -4.52
N VAL A 2 -14.59 0.88 -5.09
CA VAL A 2 -13.77 -0.33 -5.02
C VAL A 2 -12.59 -0.02 -4.09
N ASP A 3 -12.41 -0.86 -3.08
CA ASP A 3 -11.21 -0.90 -2.23
C ASP A 3 -10.40 -2.11 -2.73
N LEU A 4 -9.23 -1.86 -3.29
CA LEU A 4 -8.42 -2.86 -4.00
C LEU A 4 -7.12 -3.10 -3.24
N ASP A 5 -6.88 -4.36 -2.92
CA ASP A 5 -5.69 -4.84 -2.21
C ASP A 5 -4.88 -5.76 -3.16
N LEU A 6 -3.58 -5.53 -3.23
CA LEU A 6 -2.67 -6.38 -3.99
C LEU A 6 -2.09 -7.46 -3.08
N GLU A 7 -2.03 -8.69 -3.59
CA GLU A 7 -1.50 -9.80 -2.82
C GLU A 7 0.04 -9.76 -2.79
N ARG A 8 0.60 -9.52 -1.59
CA ARG A 8 2.06 -9.55 -1.36
C ARG A 8 2.82 -8.75 -2.41
N PHE A 9 2.36 -7.53 -2.68
CA PHE A 9 2.80 -6.71 -3.82
C PHE A 9 4.33 -6.65 -3.96
N PHE A 10 5.05 -6.31 -2.88
CA PHE A 10 6.51 -6.19 -2.92
C PHE A 10 7.23 -7.51 -3.23
N ASP A 11 6.62 -8.64 -2.92
CA ASP A 11 7.18 -9.98 -3.12
C ASP A 11 6.87 -10.56 -4.51
N THR A 12 5.90 -9.96 -5.23
CA THR A 12 5.37 -10.53 -6.49
C THR A 12 5.62 -9.65 -7.71
N VAL A 13 6.37 -8.56 -7.58
CA VAL A 13 6.73 -7.69 -8.71
C VAL A 13 7.60 -8.44 -9.71
N SER A 14 7.11 -8.62 -10.93
CA SER A 14 7.89 -9.23 -12.01
C SER A 14 9.06 -8.33 -12.42
N HIS A 15 10.30 -8.82 -12.25
CA HIS A 15 11.51 -8.09 -12.64
C HIS A 15 11.51 -7.76 -14.12
N SER A 16 11.14 -8.71 -14.99
CA SER A 16 11.09 -8.51 -16.44
C SER A 16 10.11 -7.40 -16.83
N LYS A 17 8.92 -7.40 -16.21
CA LYS A 17 7.91 -6.36 -16.48
C LYS A 17 8.34 -4.99 -15.98
N LEU A 18 8.94 -4.91 -14.82
CA LEU A 18 9.47 -3.65 -14.29
C LEU A 18 10.62 -3.10 -15.15
N ILE A 19 11.55 -3.94 -15.57
CA ILE A 19 12.64 -3.55 -16.49
C ILE A 19 12.09 -3.11 -17.84
N GLU A 20 11.09 -3.79 -18.40
CA GLU A 20 10.40 -3.35 -19.62
C GLU A 20 9.86 -1.92 -19.48
N ILE A 21 9.14 -1.64 -18.37
CA ILE A 21 8.57 -0.31 -18.11
C ILE A 21 9.67 0.75 -17.98
N LEU A 22 10.73 0.46 -17.23
CA LEU A 22 11.87 1.36 -17.04
C LEU A 22 12.58 1.67 -18.36
N SER A 23 12.79 0.66 -19.21
CA SER A 23 13.49 0.78 -20.50
C SER A 23 12.73 1.64 -21.53
N ARG A 24 11.44 1.91 -21.32
CA ARG A 24 10.68 2.86 -22.14
C ARG A 24 11.21 4.30 -22.00
N THR A 25 11.70 4.65 -20.81
CA THR A 25 12.17 6.00 -20.45
C THR A 25 13.69 6.05 -20.33
N ILE A 26 14.30 5.08 -19.65
CA ILE A 26 15.75 5.03 -19.40
C ILE A 26 16.41 4.30 -20.59
N LYS A 27 17.22 5.02 -21.38
CA LYS A 27 17.92 4.46 -22.53
C LYS A 27 19.36 4.01 -22.25
N ASP A 28 19.89 4.36 -21.07
CA ASP A 28 21.22 3.90 -20.65
C ASP A 28 21.15 2.45 -20.13
N GLY A 29 21.74 1.54 -20.92
CA GLY A 29 21.79 0.12 -20.57
C GLY A 29 22.58 -0.20 -19.29
N ARG A 30 23.55 0.67 -18.90
CA ARG A 30 24.29 0.50 -17.65
C ARG A 30 23.39 0.73 -16.44
N VAL A 31 22.53 1.76 -16.48
CA VAL A 31 21.55 2.04 -15.43
C VAL A 31 20.55 0.90 -15.32
N ILE A 32 20.00 0.44 -16.44
CA ILE A 32 19.07 -0.70 -16.46
C ILE A 32 19.72 -1.96 -15.90
N SER A 33 20.98 -2.26 -16.30
CA SER A 33 21.73 -3.40 -15.78
C SER A 33 21.95 -3.30 -14.26
N LEU A 34 22.24 -2.11 -13.74
CA LEU A 34 22.43 -1.89 -12.31
C LEU A 34 21.12 -2.12 -11.54
N ILE A 35 20.00 -1.60 -12.03
CA ILE A 35 18.68 -1.83 -11.42
C ILE A 35 18.34 -3.33 -11.44
N HIS A 36 18.62 -4.01 -12.53
CA HIS A 36 18.39 -5.45 -12.63
C HIS A 36 19.25 -6.24 -11.64
N LYS A 37 20.52 -5.88 -11.46
CA LYS A 37 21.39 -6.47 -10.42
C LYS A 37 20.87 -6.20 -9.02
N TYR A 38 20.37 -4.98 -8.75
CA TYR A 38 19.74 -4.65 -7.46
C TYR A 38 18.50 -5.51 -7.19
N LEU A 39 17.63 -5.70 -8.17
CA LEU A 39 16.43 -6.55 -8.01
C LEU A 39 16.82 -8.01 -7.73
N ARG A 40 17.89 -8.51 -8.34
CA ARG A 40 18.38 -9.89 -8.17
C ARG A 40 19.32 -10.08 -6.98
N SER A 41 19.68 -9.00 -6.26
CA SER A 41 20.63 -9.08 -5.15
C SER A 41 20.17 -9.93 -3.97
N GLY A 42 18.90 -10.40 -3.97
CA GLY A 42 18.35 -11.23 -2.92
C GLY A 42 18.19 -10.52 -1.57
N VAL A 43 17.76 -11.26 -0.59
CA VAL A 43 17.56 -10.79 0.78
C VAL A 43 18.31 -11.70 1.75
N MET A 44 19.01 -11.11 2.70
CA MET A 44 19.58 -11.87 3.83
C MET A 44 18.49 -12.16 4.84
N ASN A 45 18.03 -13.40 4.91
CA ASN A 45 17.03 -13.86 5.87
C ASN A 45 17.70 -14.78 6.90
N LYS A 46 17.76 -14.35 8.16
CA LYS A 46 18.36 -15.10 9.28
C LYS A 46 19.77 -15.64 9.01
N GLY A 47 20.59 -14.88 8.27
CA GLY A 47 21.96 -15.26 7.93
C GLY A 47 22.11 -16.16 6.70
N MET A 48 21.01 -16.51 6.02
CA MET A 48 21.04 -17.21 4.74
C MET A 48 20.68 -16.25 3.61
N PHE A 49 21.39 -16.39 2.49
CA PHE A 49 21.12 -15.61 1.28
C PHE A 49 20.02 -16.32 0.47
N GLU A 50 18.92 -15.63 0.26
CA GLU A 50 17.84 -16.06 -0.63
C GLU A 50 17.89 -15.24 -1.91
N ALA A 51 18.20 -15.87 -3.04
CA ALA A 51 18.14 -15.22 -4.34
C ALA A 51 16.67 -14.89 -4.66
N SER A 52 16.41 -13.66 -5.13
CA SER A 52 15.06 -13.23 -5.52
C SER A 52 14.94 -13.27 -7.04
N GLU A 53 14.01 -14.05 -7.57
CA GLU A 53 13.65 -14.06 -9.00
C GLU A 53 12.46 -13.11 -9.29
N GLU A 54 11.67 -12.80 -8.27
CA GLU A 54 10.54 -11.87 -8.29
C GLU A 54 10.58 -10.97 -7.05
N GLY A 55 9.83 -9.87 -7.11
CA GLY A 55 9.69 -8.95 -6.00
C GLY A 55 10.76 -7.86 -5.94
N THR A 56 10.60 -6.99 -4.96
CA THR A 56 11.57 -5.92 -4.66
C THR A 56 12.08 -6.11 -3.24
N PRO A 57 13.39 -5.92 -2.98
CA PRO A 57 13.95 -6.11 -1.62
C PRO A 57 13.18 -5.27 -0.60
N GLN A 58 12.56 -5.94 0.39
CA GLN A 58 11.83 -5.23 1.46
C GLN A 58 12.81 -4.40 2.30
N GLY A 59 12.48 -3.12 2.51
CA GLY A 59 13.36 -2.17 3.22
C GLY A 59 14.50 -1.59 2.39
N GLY A 60 14.65 -1.99 1.14
CA GLY A 60 15.62 -1.40 0.22
C GLY A 60 15.25 0.03 -0.19
N PRO A 61 16.23 0.94 -0.35
CA PRO A 61 15.96 2.37 -0.62
C PRO A 61 15.28 2.63 -1.97
N LEU A 62 15.48 1.76 -2.97
CA LEU A 62 14.85 1.88 -4.30
C LEU A 62 13.47 1.22 -4.39
N SER A 63 13.14 0.30 -3.48
CA SER A 63 11.90 -0.48 -3.57
C SER A 63 10.62 0.38 -3.62
N PRO A 64 10.45 1.43 -2.81
CA PRO A 64 9.28 2.29 -2.92
C PRO A 64 9.19 3.04 -4.25
N LEU A 65 10.33 3.46 -4.81
CA LEU A 65 10.38 4.14 -6.12
C LEU A 65 10.00 3.18 -7.25
N LEU A 66 10.61 2.01 -7.30
CA LEU A 66 10.36 0.99 -8.32
C LEU A 66 8.91 0.50 -8.29
N SER A 67 8.37 0.32 -7.08
CA SER A 67 6.97 -0.01 -6.85
C SER A 67 6.01 1.06 -7.38
N ASN A 68 6.30 2.33 -7.14
CA ASN A 68 5.51 3.42 -7.69
C ASN A 68 5.61 3.54 -9.21
N ILE A 69 6.76 3.24 -9.81
CA ILE A 69 6.92 3.19 -11.26
C ILE A 69 6.05 2.08 -11.86
N MET A 70 6.02 0.91 -11.25
CA MET A 70 5.17 -0.20 -11.67
C MET A 70 3.70 0.17 -11.60
N LEU A 71 3.25 0.72 -10.48
CA LEU A 71 1.84 1.08 -10.25
C LEU A 71 1.41 2.34 -11.02
N ASN A 72 2.34 3.16 -11.49
CA ASN A 72 2.01 4.29 -12.36
C ASN A 72 1.36 3.85 -13.69
N GLU A 73 1.62 2.64 -14.17
CA GLU A 73 0.91 2.09 -15.34
C GLU A 73 -0.58 1.88 -15.02
N LEU A 74 -0.90 1.46 -13.78
CA LEU A 74 -2.28 1.38 -13.31
C LEU A 74 -2.91 2.77 -13.16
N ASP A 75 -2.18 3.75 -12.63
CA ASP A 75 -2.65 5.13 -12.50
C ASP A 75 -3.00 5.72 -13.88
N LYS A 76 -2.15 5.50 -14.89
CA LYS A 76 -2.40 5.91 -16.28
C LYS A 76 -3.67 5.25 -16.85
N GLU A 77 -3.85 3.97 -16.61
CA GLU A 77 -5.02 3.22 -17.07
C GLU A 77 -6.31 3.74 -16.42
N LEU A 78 -6.31 3.98 -15.11
CA LEU A 78 -7.46 4.54 -14.40
C LEU A 78 -7.78 5.96 -14.89
N THR A 79 -6.75 6.78 -15.09
CA THR A 79 -6.88 8.15 -15.61
C THR A 79 -7.45 8.16 -17.03
N SER A 80 -6.95 7.30 -17.91
CA SER A 80 -7.44 7.20 -19.31
C SER A 80 -8.91 6.79 -19.40
N ARG A 81 -9.39 6.02 -18.42
CA ARG A 81 -10.80 5.62 -18.27
C ARG A 81 -11.68 6.70 -17.59
N GLY A 82 -11.11 7.81 -17.17
CA GLY A 82 -11.82 8.85 -16.41
C GLY A 82 -12.35 8.37 -15.06
N LEU A 83 -11.70 7.40 -14.44
CA LEU A 83 -12.07 6.85 -13.14
C LEU A 83 -11.41 7.67 -12.04
N PRO A 84 -12.16 8.33 -11.16
CA PRO A 84 -11.58 8.98 -9.98
C PRO A 84 -11.03 7.93 -9.02
N PHE A 85 -9.79 8.12 -8.58
CA PHE A 85 -9.14 7.20 -7.65
C PHE A 85 -8.19 7.94 -6.71
N VAL A 86 -7.82 7.27 -5.62
CA VAL A 86 -6.76 7.67 -4.70
C VAL A 86 -5.88 6.46 -4.45
N ARG A 87 -4.58 6.61 -4.60
CA ARG A 87 -3.59 5.57 -4.31
C ARG A 87 -2.51 6.08 -3.37
N TYR A 88 -2.16 5.27 -2.40
CA TYR A 88 -1.00 5.45 -1.54
C TYR A 88 -0.25 4.11 -1.47
N ALA A 89 0.93 4.05 -2.09
CA ALA A 89 1.65 2.80 -2.34
C ALA A 89 0.73 1.77 -3.04
N ASP A 90 0.49 0.62 -2.44
CA ASP A 90 -0.38 -0.46 -2.90
C ASP A 90 -1.85 -0.32 -2.47
N ASP A 91 -2.14 0.56 -1.50
CA ASP A 91 -3.52 0.88 -1.09
C ASP A 91 -4.23 1.73 -2.16
N LEU A 92 -5.22 1.17 -2.85
CA LEU A 92 -5.94 1.81 -3.95
C LEU A 92 -7.45 1.86 -3.71
N MET A 93 -8.03 3.05 -3.82
CA MET A 93 -9.48 3.25 -3.83
C MET A 93 -9.95 3.86 -5.14
N ILE A 94 -10.96 3.24 -5.79
CA ILE A 94 -11.56 3.73 -7.03
C ILE A 94 -13.01 4.12 -6.77
N PHE A 95 -13.38 5.34 -7.12
CA PHE A 95 -14.73 5.86 -6.89
C PHE A 95 -15.63 5.62 -8.09
N CYS A 96 -16.85 5.14 -7.84
CA CYS A 96 -17.83 4.82 -8.87
C CYS A 96 -19.21 5.37 -8.49
N LYS A 97 -19.98 5.78 -9.49
CA LYS A 97 -21.32 6.37 -9.29
C LYS A 97 -22.37 5.38 -8.77
N SER A 98 -22.19 4.07 -8.98
CA SER A 98 -23.12 3.03 -8.54
C SER A 98 -22.42 1.72 -8.15
N LYS A 99 -23.08 0.89 -7.34
CA LYS A 99 -22.58 -0.44 -6.98
C LYS A 99 -22.35 -1.34 -8.19
N ARG A 100 -23.25 -1.26 -9.21
CA ARG A 100 -23.12 -2.02 -10.47
C ARG A 100 -21.89 -1.56 -11.26
N ALA A 101 -21.63 -0.26 -11.34
CA ALA A 101 -20.42 0.28 -11.96
C ALA A 101 -19.16 -0.16 -11.20
N ALA A 102 -19.17 -0.11 -9.87
CA ALA A 102 -18.04 -0.56 -9.05
C ALA A 102 -17.70 -2.04 -9.27
N LYS A 103 -18.69 -2.93 -9.38
CA LYS A 103 -18.44 -4.35 -9.70
C LYS A 103 -17.76 -4.52 -11.06
N ARG A 104 -18.26 -3.85 -12.11
CA ARG A 104 -17.63 -3.89 -13.45
C ARG A 104 -16.22 -3.33 -13.46
N VAL A 105 -15.99 -2.22 -12.73
CA VAL A 105 -14.65 -1.62 -12.58
C VAL A 105 -13.73 -2.59 -11.86
N LYS A 106 -14.15 -3.19 -10.73
CA LYS A 106 -13.37 -4.21 -10.02
C LYS A 106 -12.89 -5.30 -10.97
N GLU A 107 -13.81 -5.92 -11.73
CA GLU A 107 -13.48 -7.01 -12.65
C GLU A 107 -12.52 -6.58 -13.78
N SER A 108 -12.76 -5.40 -14.36
CA SER A 108 -11.94 -4.92 -15.48
C SER A 108 -10.54 -4.47 -15.03
N VAL A 109 -10.43 -3.87 -13.85
CA VAL A 109 -9.15 -3.45 -13.26
C VAL A 109 -8.36 -4.67 -12.79
N THR A 110 -9.01 -5.66 -12.18
CA THR A 110 -8.37 -6.94 -11.83
C THR A 110 -7.75 -7.60 -13.06
N ARG A 111 -8.49 -7.69 -14.16
CA ARG A 111 -7.96 -8.24 -15.43
C ARG A 111 -6.77 -7.46 -15.98
N PHE A 112 -6.76 -6.13 -15.85
CA PHE A 112 -5.63 -5.30 -16.24
C PHE A 112 -4.40 -5.57 -15.36
N ILE A 113 -4.57 -5.60 -14.05
CA ILE A 113 -3.50 -5.86 -13.08
C ILE A 113 -2.89 -7.24 -13.31
N GLU A 114 -3.72 -8.27 -13.40
CA GLU A 114 -3.26 -9.66 -13.56
C GLU A 114 -2.68 -9.90 -14.97
N GLY A 115 -3.31 -9.37 -16.03
CA GLY A 115 -2.93 -9.64 -17.41
C GLY A 115 -1.85 -8.71 -17.97
N LYS A 116 -1.74 -7.46 -17.50
CA LYS A 116 -0.79 -6.48 -18.05
C LYS A 116 0.37 -6.17 -17.11
N LEU A 117 0.13 -6.16 -15.81
CA LEU A 117 1.16 -5.88 -14.83
C LEU A 117 1.77 -7.15 -14.22
N HIS A 118 1.14 -8.30 -14.45
CA HIS A 118 1.52 -9.59 -13.84
C HIS A 118 1.58 -9.56 -12.31
N LEU A 119 0.70 -8.74 -11.71
CA LEU A 119 0.51 -8.66 -10.26
C LEU A 119 -0.74 -9.44 -9.86
N LYS A 120 -0.81 -9.89 -8.61
CA LYS A 120 -1.97 -10.62 -8.09
C LYS A 120 -2.86 -9.70 -7.26
N VAL A 121 -4.18 -9.78 -7.51
CA VAL A 121 -5.18 -9.07 -6.71
C VAL A 121 -5.66 -9.99 -5.59
N ASN A 122 -5.60 -9.51 -4.36
CA ASN A 122 -6.17 -10.20 -3.21
C ASN A 122 -7.70 -10.11 -3.28
N ARG A 123 -8.35 -11.17 -3.77
CA ARG A 123 -9.79 -11.20 -4.03
C ARG A 123 -10.62 -11.15 -2.75
N ASP A 124 -10.09 -11.67 -1.64
CA ASP A 124 -10.79 -11.72 -0.35
C ASP A 124 -10.82 -10.35 0.33
N LYS A 125 -9.75 -9.57 0.19
CA LYS A 125 -9.66 -8.22 0.73
C LYS A 125 -10.19 -7.16 -0.21
N THR A 126 -10.18 -7.41 -1.53
CA THR A 126 -10.71 -6.47 -2.53
C THR A 126 -12.23 -6.43 -2.48
N VAL A 127 -12.79 -5.34 -1.99
CA VAL A 127 -14.23 -5.21 -1.73
C VAL A 127 -14.89 -4.08 -2.49
N VAL A 128 -16.19 -4.25 -2.78
CA VAL A 128 -17.06 -3.18 -3.27
C VAL A 128 -17.94 -2.71 -2.13
N SER A 129 -17.74 -1.48 -1.69
CA SER A 129 -18.43 -0.91 -0.54
C SER A 129 -18.97 0.49 -0.81
N TYR A 130 -19.82 1.00 0.10
CA TYR A 130 -20.12 2.41 0.18
C TYR A 130 -18.98 3.14 0.92
N VAL A 131 -18.90 4.46 0.74
CA VAL A 131 -17.87 5.30 1.39
C VAL A 131 -17.94 5.23 2.92
N GLN A 132 -19.16 5.04 3.46
CA GLN A 132 -19.37 4.92 4.90
C GLN A 132 -18.75 3.62 5.44
N GLY A 133 -17.90 3.75 6.48
CA GLY A 133 -17.26 2.62 7.14
C GLY A 133 -16.00 2.09 6.47
N VAL A 134 -15.59 2.66 5.34
CA VAL A 134 -14.30 2.32 4.71
C VAL A 134 -13.15 2.81 5.58
N LYS A 135 -12.12 1.98 5.69
CA LYS A 135 -10.86 2.34 6.33
C LYS A 135 -9.81 2.66 5.26
N TYR A 136 -9.24 3.86 5.32
CA TYR A 136 -8.12 4.24 4.47
C TYR A 136 -7.07 4.99 5.28
N LEU A 137 -5.84 4.49 5.31
CA LEU A 137 -4.72 5.06 6.06
C LEU A 137 -5.06 5.39 7.53
N GLY A 138 -5.87 4.53 8.18
CA GLY A 138 -6.27 4.73 9.57
C GLY A 138 -7.50 5.65 9.77
N TYR A 139 -8.03 6.23 8.70
CA TYR A 139 -9.22 7.07 8.71
C TYR A 139 -10.46 6.33 8.21
N SER A 140 -11.61 6.90 8.51
CA SER A 140 -12.93 6.51 8.01
C SER A 140 -13.70 7.74 7.53
N PHE A 141 -14.73 7.48 6.72
CA PHE A 141 -15.57 8.52 6.16
C PHE A 141 -17.00 8.36 6.67
N TYR A 142 -17.68 9.47 6.93
CA TYR A 142 -19.10 9.50 7.24
C TYR A 142 -19.77 10.67 6.55
N VAL A 143 -21.07 10.56 6.33
CA VAL A 143 -21.85 11.63 5.71
C VAL A 143 -22.68 12.30 6.78
N MET A 144 -22.52 13.64 6.92
CA MET A 144 -23.31 14.46 7.82
C MET A 144 -23.83 15.68 7.06
N LYS A 145 -25.14 15.91 7.10
CA LYS A 145 -25.80 17.00 6.34
C LYS A 145 -25.43 17.04 4.84
N GLY A 146 -25.36 15.87 4.19
CA GLY A 146 -25.02 15.73 2.78
C GLY A 146 -23.55 15.95 2.42
N LYS A 147 -22.67 16.21 3.40
CA LYS A 147 -21.23 16.38 3.21
C LYS A 147 -20.45 15.18 3.75
N CYS A 148 -19.49 14.70 2.97
CA CYS A 148 -18.56 13.70 3.42
C CYS A 148 -17.55 14.32 4.39
N GLN A 149 -17.37 13.69 5.55
CA GLN A 149 -16.45 14.11 6.60
C GLN A 149 -15.49 12.97 6.96
N LEU A 150 -14.29 13.36 7.40
CA LEU A 150 -13.24 12.47 7.82
C LEU A 150 -13.29 12.21 9.34
N THR A 151 -13.08 10.98 9.76
CA THR A 151 -12.89 10.62 11.17
C THR A 151 -11.82 9.56 11.32
N VAL A 152 -11.20 9.48 12.48
CA VAL A 152 -10.25 8.41 12.79
C VAL A 152 -11.02 7.09 12.90
N HIS A 153 -10.55 6.05 12.20
CA HIS A 153 -11.22 4.75 12.21
C HIS A 153 -11.29 4.16 13.62
N PRO A 154 -12.42 3.53 14.03
CA PRO A 154 -12.59 2.99 15.39
C PRO A 154 -11.46 2.05 15.84
N ARG A 155 -10.97 1.19 14.94
CA ARG A 155 -9.81 0.30 15.23
C ARG A 155 -8.53 1.08 15.52
N ALA A 156 -8.27 2.20 14.83
CA ALA A 156 -7.11 3.04 15.10
C ALA A 156 -7.24 3.71 16.48
N LYS A 157 -8.43 4.22 16.81
CA LYS A 157 -8.73 4.75 18.16
C LYS A 157 -8.53 3.70 19.26
N SER A 158 -9.03 2.47 19.06
CA SER A 158 -8.86 1.37 20.01
C SER A 158 -7.40 0.99 20.18
N LYS A 159 -6.62 0.91 19.08
CA LYS A 159 -5.18 0.63 19.13
C LYS A 159 -4.43 1.71 19.91
N MET A 160 -4.73 2.98 19.65
CA MET A 160 -4.14 4.11 20.38
C MET A 160 -4.47 4.07 21.86
N LYS A 161 -5.75 3.85 22.21
CA LYS A 161 -6.19 3.73 23.63
C LYS A 161 -5.49 2.57 24.33
N ALA A 162 -5.38 1.40 23.68
CA ALA A 162 -4.69 0.24 24.25
C ALA A 162 -3.22 0.54 24.50
N LYS A 163 -2.53 1.21 23.55
CA LYS A 163 -1.12 1.58 23.71
C LYS A 163 -0.92 2.62 24.81
N LEU A 164 -1.78 3.63 24.90
CA LEU A 164 -1.73 4.61 25.99
C LEU A 164 -1.94 3.92 27.36
N LYS A 165 -2.91 2.99 27.46
CA LYS A 165 -3.16 2.22 28.68
C LYS A 165 -1.93 1.37 29.08
N GLU A 166 -1.29 0.72 28.09
CA GLU A 166 -0.03 -0.01 28.30
C GLU A 166 1.06 0.91 28.87
N LEU A 167 1.33 2.05 28.20
CA LEU A 167 2.39 2.98 28.58
C LEU A 167 2.15 3.65 29.95
N THR A 168 0.88 3.84 30.33
CA THR A 168 0.50 4.44 31.61
C THR A 168 0.23 3.42 32.72
N SER A 169 0.35 2.13 32.44
CA SER A 169 0.12 1.08 33.44
C SER A 169 1.05 1.22 34.65
N ARG A 170 0.51 0.99 35.83
CA ARG A 170 1.29 1.00 37.09
C ARG A 170 2.21 -0.22 37.19
N SER A 171 1.87 -1.32 36.53
CA SER A 171 2.64 -2.58 36.55
C SER A 171 3.90 -2.59 35.65
N ASN A 172 4.17 -1.52 34.88
CA ASN A 172 5.33 -1.46 33.99
C ASN A 172 6.68 -1.36 34.72
N GLY A 173 6.69 -1.11 36.03
CA GLY A 173 7.93 -0.87 36.79
C GLY A 173 8.71 0.40 36.38
N TRP A 174 8.12 1.28 35.60
CA TRP A 174 8.77 2.49 35.10
C TRP A 174 8.57 3.68 36.05
N GLY A 175 9.66 4.36 36.39
CA GLY A 175 9.62 5.66 37.05
C GLY A 175 8.98 6.74 36.15
N TYR A 176 8.62 7.87 36.79
CA TYR A 176 7.92 8.97 36.09
C TYR A 176 8.67 9.48 34.84
N ALA A 177 9.98 9.69 34.91
CA ALA A 177 10.79 10.20 33.82
C ALA A 177 10.73 9.28 32.58
N LYS A 178 10.93 7.96 32.77
CA LYS A 178 10.88 6.97 31.69
C LYS A 178 9.47 6.87 31.08
N ARG A 179 8.43 6.94 31.89
CA ARG A 179 7.03 6.92 31.41
C ARG A 179 6.72 8.16 30.59
N LYS A 180 7.14 9.35 31.03
CA LYS A 180 7.01 10.61 30.30
C LYS A 180 7.70 10.52 28.94
N GLN A 181 8.95 10.07 28.92
CA GLN A 181 9.72 9.89 27.68
C GLN A 181 8.99 8.96 26.70
N LYS A 182 8.53 7.78 27.14
CA LYS A 182 7.81 6.82 26.29
C LYS A 182 6.48 7.34 25.75
N LEU A 183 5.78 8.15 26.53
CA LEU A 183 4.56 8.83 26.07
C LEU A 183 4.88 9.90 25.02
N GLU A 184 5.91 10.70 25.26
CA GLU A 184 6.35 11.73 24.29
C GLU A 184 6.80 11.11 22.97
N GLU A 185 7.61 10.05 23.00
CA GLU A 185 8.01 9.28 21.81
C GLU A 185 6.76 8.81 21.04
N TYR A 186 5.79 8.19 21.71
CA TYR A 186 4.60 7.67 21.08
C TYR A 186 3.69 8.76 20.50
N ILE A 187 3.51 9.88 21.19
CA ILE A 187 2.62 10.97 20.75
C ILE A 187 3.26 11.76 19.60
N ARG A 188 4.57 11.93 19.59
CA ARG A 188 5.29 12.67 18.55
C ARG A 188 5.59 11.82 17.30
N GLY A 189 5.29 10.53 17.31
CA GLY A 189 5.50 9.64 16.16
C GLY A 189 6.95 9.19 16.02
N GLY A 190 7.64 9.00 17.13
CA GLY A 190 9.00 8.46 17.17
C GLY A 190 9.05 7.00 16.78
#